data_699db4d090d7e9d2dbf5f2296917dbab
#
_entry.id   699db4d090d7e9d2dbf5f2296917dbab
#
_cell.length_a   1.000
_cell.length_b   1.000
_cell.length_c   1.000
_cell.angle_alpha   90.00
_cell.angle_beta   90.00
_cell.angle_gamma   90.00
#
_symmetry.space_group_name_H-M   'P 1'
#
loop_
_entity.id
_entity.type
_entity.pdbx_description
1 polymer ?
#
loop_
_entity_poly.entity_id
_entity_poly.type
_entity_poly.pdbx_seq_one_letter_code
_entity_poly.pdbx_strand_id
1 'polypeptide(L)'
;MGLRHSNKQWKNKMDLDRKIEFAINLLKSIPTDDGPIEVCYSGGKDSDVILELAKMAGINYRAIYKNTTIDPRGTMQHVRKMGVEVVHPKENFLSLVRRKGMPSRFSRFCCEILKEYLILPREVLGIRRDESRKRAEIYKEPESCRVYSGGKKVRQYLPILEWTNDDVKEFIEQRKIKCAPIYYDKDGNFDVNRRLGCIGCPLASRKNRITDYKENPKMLLAQVKALQDYYDKRIAAGFSSETIETCGGNAWAYFYATLFYDSVAKVKDKCTNLLFDFDIEAYMRDYFKI
;
A
#
# COMPACT_ATOMS: atom_id res chain seq x y z
N MET A 1 25.84 -45.40 7.67
CA MET A 1 24.95 -44.40 8.31
C MET A 1 25.49 -43.01 7.99
N GLY A 2 24.69 -42.15 7.38
CA GLY A 2 25.03 -40.72 7.29
C GLY A 2 25.43 -40.20 5.92
N LEU A 3 24.51 -40.10 4.93
CA LEU A 3 24.61 -39.24 3.75
C LEU A 3 23.21 -39.00 3.14
N ARG A 4 22.26 -38.51 3.93
CA ARG A 4 20.92 -38.18 3.41
C ARG A 4 20.42 -36.77 3.72
N HIS A 5 21.28 -35.82 4.13
CA HIS A 5 20.84 -34.48 4.52
C HIS A 5 21.32 -33.33 3.62
N SER A 6 22.09 -33.59 2.54
CA SER A 6 22.63 -32.54 1.69
C SER A 6 21.87 -32.26 0.39
N ASN A 7 20.90 -33.14 -0.01
CA ASN A 7 20.27 -33.05 -1.33
C ASN A 7 18.97 -32.22 -1.42
N LYS A 8 18.55 -31.55 -0.34
CA LYS A 8 17.32 -30.73 -0.34
C LYS A 8 17.57 -29.23 -0.51
N GLN A 9 18.81 -28.77 -0.34
CA GLN A 9 19.18 -27.36 -0.47
C GLN A 9 19.56 -26.91 -1.90
N TRP A 10 19.79 -27.83 -2.82
CA TRP A 10 20.19 -27.53 -4.21
C TRP A 10 19.02 -27.42 -5.20
N LYS A 11 17.77 -27.61 -4.75
CA LYS A 11 16.58 -27.39 -5.57
C LYS A 11 16.06 -25.96 -5.35
N ASN A 12 16.31 -25.08 -6.31
CA ASN A 12 15.64 -23.79 -6.57
C ASN A 12 16.08 -22.54 -5.80
N LYS A 13 17.33 -22.25 -5.64
CA LYS A 13 17.75 -20.85 -5.58
C LYS A 13 18.31 -20.48 -6.96
N MET A 14 17.45 -19.92 -7.82
CA MET A 14 17.95 -19.20 -8.99
C MET A 14 18.85 -18.08 -8.46
N ASP A 15 20.09 -18.01 -8.90
CA ASP A 15 21.04 -16.97 -8.55
C ASP A 15 20.42 -15.60 -8.85
N LEU A 16 20.69 -14.59 -8.02
CA LEU A 16 20.14 -13.24 -8.19
C LEU A 16 20.46 -12.69 -9.59
N ASP A 17 21.66 -12.98 -10.11
CA ASP A 17 22.08 -12.54 -11.44
C ASP A 17 21.15 -13.06 -12.55
N ARG A 18 20.75 -14.32 -12.48
CA ARG A 18 19.77 -14.90 -13.43
C ARG A 18 18.38 -14.27 -13.28
N LYS A 19 17.98 -13.93 -12.06
CA LYS A 19 16.71 -13.22 -11.80
C LYS A 19 16.74 -11.80 -12.36
N ILE A 20 17.89 -11.12 -12.26
CA ILE A 20 18.11 -9.79 -12.85
C ILE A 20 18.06 -9.89 -14.38
N GLU A 21 18.78 -10.86 -14.95
CA GLU A 21 18.77 -11.09 -16.40
C GLU A 21 17.37 -11.37 -16.93
N PHE A 22 16.60 -12.26 -16.26
CA PHE A 22 15.20 -12.53 -16.59
C PHE A 22 14.37 -11.25 -16.55
N ALA A 23 14.48 -10.45 -15.48
CA ALA A 23 13.73 -9.22 -15.32
C ALA A 23 14.06 -8.19 -16.44
N ILE A 24 15.32 -8.04 -16.79
CA ILE A 24 15.77 -7.17 -17.89
C ILE A 24 15.23 -7.66 -19.24
N ASN A 25 15.31 -8.95 -19.52
CA ASN A 25 14.81 -9.53 -20.75
C ASN A 25 13.29 -9.38 -20.88
N LEU A 26 12.54 -9.60 -19.79
CA LEU A 26 11.09 -9.35 -19.74
C LEU A 26 10.78 -7.87 -20.03
N LEU A 27 11.50 -6.94 -19.42
CA LEU A 27 11.29 -5.51 -19.67
C LEU A 27 11.59 -5.12 -21.12
N LYS A 28 12.64 -5.66 -21.72
CA LYS A 28 13.01 -5.42 -23.13
C LYS A 28 12.02 -6.03 -24.12
N SER A 29 11.29 -7.09 -23.73
CA SER A 29 10.30 -7.75 -24.58
C SER A 29 8.97 -6.97 -24.65
N ILE A 30 8.77 -5.96 -23.80
CA ILE A 30 7.53 -5.18 -23.79
C ILE A 30 7.47 -4.27 -25.03
N PRO A 31 6.42 -4.36 -25.86
CA PRO A 31 6.26 -3.47 -27.01
C PRO A 31 6.17 -2.00 -26.59
N THR A 32 6.87 -1.12 -27.31
CA THR A 32 6.90 0.33 -27.04
C THR A 32 6.43 1.18 -28.23
N ASP A 33 5.94 0.55 -29.29
CA ASP A 33 5.54 1.21 -30.53
C ASP A 33 4.42 2.24 -30.32
N ASP A 34 3.51 1.99 -29.36
CA ASP A 34 2.39 2.89 -29.02
C ASP A 34 2.71 3.84 -27.86
N GLY A 35 3.97 4.01 -27.49
CA GLY A 35 4.39 4.93 -26.45
C GLY A 35 5.07 4.27 -25.24
N PRO A 36 5.40 5.06 -24.21
CA PRO A 36 6.17 4.60 -23.08
C PRO A 36 5.40 3.61 -22.19
N ILE A 37 6.16 2.77 -21.50
CA ILE A 37 5.66 1.86 -20.47
C ILE A 37 5.50 2.63 -19.16
N GLU A 38 4.42 2.41 -18.40
CA GLU A 38 4.30 2.94 -17.04
C GLU A 38 5.08 2.07 -16.06
N VAL A 39 6.10 2.62 -15.42
CA VAL A 39 6.68 2.04 -14.22
C VAL A 39 5.87 2.57 -13.05
N CYS A 40 5.01 1.71 -12.48
CA CYS A 40 4.13 2.07 -11.37
C CYS A 40 4.95 2.25 -10.10
N TYR A 41 5.28 3.50 -9.79
CA TYR A 41 6.15 3.82 -8.68
C TYR A 41 5.34 4.19 -7.43
N SER A 42 5.60 3.52 -6.31
CA SER A 42 4.90 3.75 -5.03
C SER A 42 5.76 4.42 -3.96
N GLY A 43 7.04 4.64 -4.22
CA GLY A 43 8.02 5.07 -3.22
C GLY A 43 8.52 3.94 -2.31
N GLY A 44 8.03 2.72 -2.50
CA GLY A 44 8.43 1.55 -1.74
C GLY A 44 9.65 0.85 -2.34
N LYS A 45 10.38 0.07 -1.52
CA LYS A 45 11.60 -0.64 -1.93
C LYS A 45 11.44 -1.47 -3.21
N ASP A 46 10.30 -2.14 -3.37
CA ASP A 46 10.05 -2.96 -4.56
C ASP A 46 9.85 -2.09 -5.81
N SER A 47 9.29 -0.88 -5.65
CA SER A 47 9.22 0.10 -6.76
C SER A 47 10.56 0.77 -7.05
N ASP A 48 11.44 0.91 -6.07
CA ASP A 48 12.83 1.35 -6.28
C ASP A 48 13.59 0.31 -7.12
N VAL A 49 13.39 -0.98 -6.82
CA VAL A 49 14.00 -2.09 -7.57
C VAL A 49 13.54 -2.10 -9.03
N ILE A 50 12.23 -2.05 -9.30
CA ILE A 50 11.75 -2.08 -10.69
C ILE A 50 12.14 -0.83 -11.48
N LEU A 51 12.26 0.32 -10.83
CA LEU A 51 12.76 1.54 -11.46
C LEU A 51 14.22 1.38 -11.88
N GLU A 52 15.06 0.80 -11.03
CA GLU A 52 16.46 0.54 -11.34
C GLU A 52 16.58 -0.51 -12.46
N LEU A 53 15.79 -1.58 -12.43
CA LEU A 53 15.75 -2.58 -13.50
C LEU A 53 15.31 -1.96 -14.84
N ALA A 54 14.35 -1.04 -14.85
CA ALA A 54 13.93 -0.32 -16.06
C ALA A 54 15.06 0.54 -16.64
N LYS A 55 15.85 1.21 -15.78
CA LYS A 55 17.07 1.94 -16.20
C LYS A 55 18.13 1.00 -16.79
N MET A 56 18.40 -0.13 -16.13
CA MET A 56 19.34 -1.14 -16.61
C MET A 56 18.90 -1.74 -17.95
N ALA A 57 17.62 -1.94 -18.16
CA ALA A 57 17.06 -2.46 -19.40
C ALA A 57 17.13 -1.44 -20.56
N GLY A 58 17.27 -0.15 -20.26
CA GLY A 58 17.34 0.92 -21.27
C GLY A 58 16.03 1.08 -22.07
N ILE A 59 14.88 0.75 -21.48
CA ILE A 59 13.58 0.80 -22.14
C ILE A 59 12.99 2.23 -22.13
N ASN A 60 12.05 2.51 -23.05
CA ASN A 60 11.28 3.75 -23.03
C ASN A 60 10.14 3.65 -21.98
N TYR A 61 10.30 4.36 -20.85
CA TYR A 61 9.33 4.30 -19.74
C TYR A 61 9.01 5.67 -19.17
N ARG A 62 7.88 5.76 -18.49
CA ARG A 62 7.52 6.83 -17.56
C ARG A 62 7.33 6.24 -16.17
N ALA A 63 8.18 6.63 -15.22
CA ALA A 63 7.97 6.29 -13.82
C ALA A 63 6.97 7.28 -13.20
N ILE A 64 5.82 6.79 -12.76
CA ILE A 64 4.71 7.62 -12.29
C ILE A 64 4.36 7.26 -10.84
N TYR A 65 4.45 8.27 -9.97
CA TYR A 65 3.96 8.19 -8.60
C TYR A 65 2.59 8.89 -8.48
N LYS A 66 1.59 8.13 -8.11
CA LYS A 66 0.22 8.64 -7.89
C LYS A 66 0.06 8.99 -6.41
N ASN A 67 0.12 10.31 -6.11
CA ASN A 67 0.07 10.82 -4.75
C ASN A 67 -1.29 10.52 -4.10
N THR A 68 -1.29 9.70 -3.06
CA THR A 68 -2.51 9.35 -2.34
C THR A 68 -2.94 10.39 -1.31
N THR A 69 -2.08 11.37 -1.03
CA THR A 69 -2.24 12.43 -0.02
C THR A 69 -2.25 11.94 1.45
N ILE A 70 -2.06 10.63 1.67
CA ILE A 70 -1.97 10.00 3.00
C ILE A 70 -0.77 9.04 3.10
N ASP A 71 0.25 9.25 2.29
CA ASP A 71 1.47 8.47 2.39
C ASP A 71 2.34 8.93 3.59
N PRO A 72 3.16 8.03 4.17
CA PRO A 72 4.03 8.35 5.32
C PRO A 72 4.99 9.50 5.04
N ARG A 73 5.43 10.17 6.13
CA ARG A 73 6.45 11.22 6.04
C ARG A 73 7.70 10.73 5.32
N GLY A 74 8.27 11.61 4.49
CA GLY A 74 9.48 11.32 3.71
C GLY A 74 9.22 10.63 2.38
N THR A 75 8.04 10.01 2.15
CA THR A 75 7.72 9.35 0.86
C THR A 75 7.82 10.33 -0.31
N MET A 76 7.17 11.48 -0.22
CA MET A 76 7.20 12.49 -1.29
C MET A 76 8.62 13.03 -1.55
N GLN A 77 9.42 13.20 -0.49
CA GLN A 77 10.81 13.65 -0.63
C GLN A 77 11.66 12.59 -1.33
N HIS A 78 11.44 11.31 -1.00
CA HIS A 78 12.10 10.19 -1.67
C HIS A 78 11.71 10.14 -3.15
N VAL A 79 10.41 10.17 -3.47
CA VAL A 79 9.90 10.18 -4.84
C VAL A 79 10.55 11.26 -5.71
N ARG A 80 10.65 12.50 -5.17
CA ARG A 80 11.32 13.62 -5.88
C ARG A 80 12.80 13.37 -6.12
N LYS A 81 13.50 12.77 -5.14
CA LYS A 81 14.93 12.41 -5.30
C LYS A 81 15.15 11.35 -6.37
N MET A 82 14.19 10.46 -6.57
CA MET A 82 14.26 9.42 -7.60
C MET A 82 13.96 9.94 -9.01
N GLY A 83 13.57 11.22 -9.16
CA GLY A 83 13.26 11.83 -10.46
C GLY A 83 11.99 11.29 -11.10
N VAL A 84 11.05 10.82 -10.29
CA VAL A 84 9.79 10.20 -10.74
C VAL A 84 8.73 11.28 -10.94
N GLU A 85 7.94 11.13 -12.00
CA GLU A 85 6.79 11.99 -12.27
C GLU A 85 5.74 11.87 -11.15
N VAL A 86 5.37 13.01 -10.57
CA VAL A 86 4.35 13.06 -9.51
C VAL A 86 3.03 13.52 -10.10
N VAL A 87 2.00 12.69 -9.98
CA VAL A 87 0.63 13.03 -10.37
C VAL A 87 -0.24 13.19 -9.13
N HIS A 88 -1.07 14.22 -9.15
CA HIS A 88 -1.97 14.54 -8.05
C HIS A 88 -3.41 14.19 -8.41
N PRO A 89 -4.19 13.56 -7.51
CA PRO A 89 -5.60 13.32 -7.75
C PRO A 89 -6.39 14.64 -7.73
N LYS A 90 -7.56 14.64 -8.36
CA LYS A 90 -8.48 15.80 -8.35
C LYS A 90 -9.01 16.11 -6.94
N GLU A 91 -9.08 15.12 -6.09
CA GLU A 91 -9.59 15.21 -4.71
C GLU A 91 -8.61 14.51 -3.76
N ASN A 92 -8.32 15.12 -2.60
CA ASN A 92 -7.49 14.49 -1.59
C ASN A 92 -8.27 13.47 -0.75
N PHE A 93 -7.56 12.59 -0.05
CA PHE A 93 -8.17 11.52 0.75
C PHE A 93 -9.15 12.05 1.82
N LEU A 94 -8.83 13.12 2.52
CA LEU A 94 -9.69 13.65 3.59
C LEU A 94 -11.01 14.22 3.02
N SER A 95 -10.96 14.89 1.87
CA SER A 95 -12.16 15.34 1.14
C SER A 95 -13.00 14.15 0.70
N LEU A 96 -12.33 13.09 0.25
CA LEU A 96 -13.00 11.84 -0.13
C LEU A 96 -13.72 11.19 1.06
N VAL A 97 -13.08 11.19 2.24
CA VAL A 97 -13.71 10.70 3.48
C VAL A 97 -14.92 11.54 3.87
N ARG A 98 -14.83 12.88 3.78
CA ARG A 98 -15.99 13.77 4.03
C ARG A 98 -17.18 13.53 3.10
N ARG A 99 -16.91 12.98 1.92
CA ARG A 99 -17.96 12.72 0.91
C ARG A 99 -18.50 11.29 0.95
N LYS A 100 -17.63 10.29 1.17
CA LYS A 100 -17.97 8.86 1.06
C LYS A 100 -17.84 8.07 2.37
N GLY A 101 -17.35 8.68 3.44
CA GLY A 101 -16.96 7.96 4.66
C GLY A 101 -15.60 7.24 4.52
N MET A 102 -15.25 6.43 5.52
CA MET A 102 -14.00 5.68 5.49
C MET A 102 -14.06 4.49 4.51
N PRO A 103 -12.97 4.25 3.75
CA PRO A 103 -12.88 3.04 2.95
C PRO A 103 -12.75 1.80 3.83
N SER A 104 -13.20 0.67 3.31
CA SER A 104 -13.11 -0.64 3.97
C SER A 104 -12.35 -1.66 3.11
N ARG A 105 -12.16 -2.88 3.65
CA ARG A 105 -11.59 -4.00 2.86
C ARG A 105 -12.46 -4.37 1.66
N PHE A 106 -13.77 -4.15 1.74
CA PHE A 106 -14.75 -4.48 0.70
C PHE A 106 -15.01 -3.30 -0.25
N SER A 107 -14.86 -2.06 0.24
CA SER A 107 -15.09 -0.85 -0.54
C SER A 107 -13.82 0.00 -0.61
N ARG A 108 -13.00 -0.24 -1.64
CA ARG A 108 -11.69 0.39 -1.85
C ARG A 108 -11.74 1.55 -2.84
N PHE A 109 -12.81 2.33 -2.81
CA PHE A 109 -12.97 3.50 -3.69
C PHE A 109 -11.79 4.48 -3.64
N CYS A 110 -11.04 4.50 -2.53
CA CYS A 110 -9.83 5.32 -2.41
C CYS A 110 -8.75 4.89 -3.41
N CYS A 111 -8.57 3.58 -3.66
CA CYS A 111 -7.59 3.11 -4.64
C CYS A 111 -8.01 3.48 -6.06
N GLU A 112 -9.29 3.30 -6.37
CA GLU A 112 -9.86 3.66 -7.69
C GLU A 112 -9.67 5.15 -7.98
N ILE A 113 -10.02 6.02 -7.03
CA ILE A 113 -10.00 7.48 -7.24
C ILE A 113 -8.60 8.06 -7.13
N LEU A 114 -7.73 7.54 -6.23
CA LEU A 114 -6.42 8.14 -5.96
C LEU A 114 -5.26 7.46 -6.69
N LYS A 115 -5.43 6.22 -7.19
CA LYS A 115 -4.35 5.46 -7.83
C LYS A 115 -4.68 4.98 -9.25
N GLU A 116 -5.95 4.70 -9.54
CA GLU A 116 -6.35 4.05 -10.78
C GLU A 116 -6.96 5.03 -11.80
N TYR A 117 -6.68 6.34 -11.70
CA TYR A 117 -7.26 7.38 -12.58
C TYR A 117 -6.41 7.70 -13.82
N LEU A 118 -5.09 7.54 -13.76
CA LEU A 118 -4.18 7.69 -14.88
C LEU A 118 -3.42 6.38 -15.05
N ILE A 119 -3.71 5.64 -16.10
CA ILE A 119 -3.15 4.32 -16.33
C ILE A 119 -2.75 4.23 -17.80
N LEU A 120 -1.50 3.87 -18.08
CA LEU A 120 -1.04 3.58 -19.42
C LEU A 120 -1.44 2.15 -19.84
N PRO A 121 -1.43 1.82 -21.14
CA PRO A 121 -1.83 0.49 -21.63
C PRO A 121 -0.95 -0.66 -21.13
N ARG A 122 0.29 -0.35 -20.73
CA ARG A 122 1.29 -1.29 -20.22
C ARG A 122 1.87 -0.76 -18.94
N GLU A 123 1.83 -1.61 -17.90
CA GLU A 123 2.30 -1.29 -16.54
C GLU A 123 3.37 -2.29 -16.09
N VAL A 124 4.43 -1.79 -15.48
CA VAL A 124 5.42 -2.57 -14.74
C VAL A 124 5.17 -2.40 -13.25
N LEU A 125 4.98 -3.48 -12.54
CA LEU A 125 4.60 -3.51 -11.12
C LEU A 125 5.62 -4.28 -10.29
N GLY A 126 6.00 -3.73 -9.14
CA GLY A 126 6.85 -4.39 -8.14
C GLY A 126 6.10 -5.40 -7.27
N ILE A 127 5.35 -6.31 -7.87
CA ILE A 127 4.60 -7.35 -7.17
C ILE A 127 5.47 -8.59 -7.01
N ARG A 128 5.48 -9.18 -5.81
CA ARG A 128 6.18 -10.44 -5.51
C ARG A 128 5.23 -11.45 -4.88
N ARG A 129 5.40 -12.73 -5.21
CA ARG A 129 4.66 -13.84 -4.58
C ARG A 129 4.99 -13.98 -3.10
N ASP A 130 6.24 -13.73 -2.74
CA ASP A 130 6.75 -13.81 -1.36
C ASP A 130 6.05 -12.87 -0.37
N GLU A 131 5.40 -11.79 -0.85
CA GLU A 131 4.74 -10.84 0.02
C GLU A 131 3.47 -11.36 0.71
N SER A 132 2.75 -12.30 0.09
CA SER A 132 1.56 -12.92 0.68
C SER A 132 1.04 -14.11 -0.12
N ARG A 133 0.39 -15.07 0.58
CA ARG A 133 -0.32 -16.20 -0.04
C ARG A 133 -1.30 -15.75 -1.13
N LYS A 134 -2.07 -14.69 -0.86
CA LYS A 134 -3.03 -14.16 -1.84
C LYS A 134 -2.37 -13.68 -3.13
N ARG A 135 -1.18 -13.06 -3.04
CA ARG A 135 -0.43 -12.67 -4.26
C ARG A 135 0.08 -13.90 -5.00
N ALA A 136 0.61 -14.89 -4.31
CA ALA A 136 1.04 -16.14 -4.89
C ALA A 136 -0.09 -16.92 -5.59
N GLU A 137 -1.32 -16.78 -5.08
CA GLU A 137 -2.51 -17.40 -5.70
C GLU A 137 -2.99 -16.65 -6.95
N ILE A 138 -2.97 -15.31 -6.93
CA ILE A 138 -3.47 -14.46 -8.02
C ILE A 138 -2.48 -14.38 -9.18
N TYR A 139 -1.20 -14.12 -8.87
CA TYR A 139 -0.18 -13.87 -9.88
C TYR A 139 0.63 -15.15 -10.14
N LYS A 140 0.24 -15.89 -11.18
CA LYS A 140 0.90 -17.15 -11.58
C LYS A 140 2.00 -16.93 -12.59
N GLU A 141 1.87 -15.92 -13.45
CA GLU A 141 2.78 -15.62 -14.55
C GLU A 141 3.32 -14.19 -14.41
N PRO A 142 4.53 -13.91 -14.93
CA PRO A 142 5.13 -12.59 -14.93
C PRO A 142 4.40 -11.58 -15.82
N GLU A 143 3.51 -12.06 -16.68
CA GLU A 143 2.62 -11.24 -17.48
C GLU A 143 1.16 -11.53 -17.14
N SER A 144 0.36 -10.49 -17.03
CA SER A 144 -1.07 -10.60 -16.77
C SER A 144 -1.84 -9.50 -17.48
N CYS A 145 -3.16 -9.67 -17.57
CA CYS A 145 -4.06 -8.64 -18.07
C CYS A 145 -5.03 -8.26 -16.96
N ARG A 146 -5.13 -6.97 -16.67
CA ARG A 146 -6.10 -6.44 -15.71
C ARG A 146 -7.12 -5.56 -16.42
N VAL A 147 -8.38 -5.67 -16.00
CA VAL A 147 -9.45 -4.77 -16.40
C VAL A 147 -9.72 -3.82 -15.24
N TYR A 148 -9.55 -2.53 -15.48
CA TYR A 148 -9.85 -1.46 -14.52
C TYR A 148 -11.29 -0.97 -14.66
N SER A 149 -11.73 -0.12 -13.73
CA SER A 149 -13.00 0.57 -13.83
C SER A 149 -13.17 1.24 -15.19
N GLY A 150 -14.36 1.12 -15.77
CA GLY A 150 -14.64 1.62 -17.13
C GLY A 150 -14.18 0.70 -18.27
N GLY A 151 -13.81 -0.56 -17.97
CA GLY A 151 -13.48 -1.57 -18.98
C GLY A 151 -12.09 -1.43 -19.62
N LYS A 152 -11.23 -0.55 -19.10
CA LYS A 152 -9.88 -0.37 -19.62
C LYS A 152 -9.01 -1.59 -19.37
N LYS A 153 -8.60 -2.27 -20.43
CA LYS A 153 -7.68 -3.42 -20.39
C LYS A 153 -6.23 -2.91 -20.37
N VAL A 154 -5.43 -3.44 -19.44
CA VAL A 154 -4.03 -3.06 -19.23
C VAL A 154 -3.19 -4.33 -19.12
N ARG A 155 -2.08 -4.39 -19.86
CA ARG A 155 -1.08 -5.45 -19.68
C ARG A 155 -0.17 -5.08 -18.52
N GLN A 156 0.01 -6.03 -17.61
CA GLN A 156 0.85 -5.88 -16.43
C GLN A 156 2.04 -6.82 -16.54
N TYR A 157 3.23 -6.30 -16.25
CA TYR A 157 4.50 -7.00 -16.27
C TYR A 157 5.11 -6.98 -14.87
N LEU A 158 5.50 -8.14 -14.38
CA LEU A 158 5.91 -8.37 -13.00
C LEU A 158 7.35 -8.90 -12.96
N PRO A 159 8.36 -8.06 -13.24
CA PRO A 159 9.74 -8.52 -13.44
C PRO A 159 10.37 -9.15 -12.20
N ILE A 160 9.87 -8.83 -11.01
CA ILE A 160 10.38 -9.35 -9.73
C ILE A 160 9.41 -10.32 -9.05
N LEU A 161 8.49 -10.96 -9.81
CA LEU A 161 7.44 -11.81 -9.27
C LEU A 161 7.98 -12.93 -8.36
N GLU A 162 9.10 -13.55 -8.74
CA GLU A 162 9.74 -14.66 -8.02
C GLU A 162 10.82 -14.23 -7.02
N TRP A 163 10.99 -12.91 -6.81
CA TRP A 163 12.02 -12.41 -5.89
C TRP A 163 11.57 -12.55 -4.44
N THR A 164 12.51 -13.00 -3.59
CA THR A 164 12.35 -13.03 -2.13
C THR A 164 12.75 -11.70 -1.49
N ASN A 165 12.53 -11.57 -0.19
CA ASN A 165 13.05 -10.43 0.56
C ASN A 165 14.59 -10.36 0.52
N ASP A 166 15.26 -11.53 0.52
CA ASP A 166 16.72 -11.59 0.45
C ASP A 166 17.21 -11.10 -0.92
N ASP A 167 16.57 -11.50 -2.02
CA ASP A 167 16.92 -11.02 -3.36
C ASP A 167 16.77 -9.48 -3.47
N VAL A 168 15.68 -8.94 -2.93
CA VAL A 168 15.44 -7.49 -2.91
C VAL A 168 16.50 -6.76 -2.10
N LYS A 169 16.85 -7.28 -0.91
CA LYS A 169 17.86 -6.70 -0.03
C LYS A 169 19.22 -6.72 -0.72
N GLU A 170 19.64 -7.87 -1.25
CA GLU A 170 20.91 -8.05 -1.93
C GLU A 170 21.04 -7.12 -3.16
N PHE A 171 19.98 -7.01 -3.98
CA PHE A 171 19.96 -6.11 -5.13
C PHE A 171 20.10 -4.64 -4.72
N ILE A 172 19.36 -4.21 -3.68
CA ILE A 172 19.43 -2.84 -3.14
C ILE A 172 20.86 -2.52 -2.67
N GLU A 173 21.50 -3.46 -1.98
CA GLU A 173 22.88 -3.32 -1.50
C GLU A 173 23.88 -3.26 -2.66
N GLN A 174 23.80 -4.19 -3.62
CA GLN A 174 24.67 -4.23 -4.81
C GLN A 174 24.56 -2.95 -5.64
N ARG A 175 23.33 -2.44 -5.83
CA ARG A 175 23.07 -1.24 -6.63
C ARG A 175 23.17 0.06 -5.83
N LYS A 176 23.43 -0.02 -4.52
CA LYS A 176 23.51 1.12 -3.59
C LYS A 176 22.26 2.01 -3.64
N ILE A 177 21.08 1.40 -3.76
CA ILE A 177 19.82 2.11 -3.84
C ILE A 177 19.48 2.67 -2.46
N LYS A 178 19.22 3.97 -2.38
CA LYS A 178 18.74 4.61 -1.15
C LYS A 178 17.22 4.60 -1.15
N CYS A 179 16.62 3.68 -0.39
CA CYS A 179 15.18 3.58 -0.22
C CYS A 179 14.59 4.72 0.64
N ALA A 180 13.26 4.79 0.71
CA ALA A 180 12.56 5.76 1.55
C ALA A 180 12.93 5.63 3.04
N PRO A 181 12.92 6.73 3.83
CA PRO A 181 13.35 6.73 5.23
C PRO A 181 12.66 5.70 6.11
N ILE A 182 11.41 5.33 5.78
CA ILE A 182 10.65 4.32 6.54
C ILE A 182 11.35 2.95 6.60
N TYR A 183 12.24 2.64 5.67
CA TYR A 183 12.96 1.36 5.63
C TYR A 183 14.20 1.32 6.51
N TYR A 184 14.55 2.42 7.17
CA TYR A 184 15.72 2.50 8.02
C TYR A 184 15.30 2.66 9.48
N ASP A 185 16.02 2.01 10.38
CA ASP A 185 15.91 2.23 11.83
C ASP A 185 16.64 3.52 12.26
N LYS A 186 16.67 3.78 13.57
CA LYS A 186 17.35 4.97 14.14
C LYS A 186 18.86 4.92 13.95
N ASP A 187 19.43 3.73 13.80
CA ASP A 187 20.85 3.47 13.61
C ASP A 187 21.23 3.44 12.12
N GLY A 188 20.26 3.60 11.24
CA GLY A 188 20.45 3.59 9.79
C GLY A 188 20.48 2.22 9.14
N ASN A 189 20.09 1.15 9.87
CA ASN A 189 20.04 -0.20 9.32
C ASN A 189 18.78 -0.37 8.45
N PHE A 190 18.97 -0.99 7.27
CA PHE A 190 17.88 -1.27 6.35
C PHE A 190 17.07 -2.49 6.78
N ASP A 191 15.75 -2.32 6.91
CA ASP A 191 14.80 -3.39 7.21
C ASP A 191 13.91 -3.68 5.99
N VAL A 192 14.24 -4.75 5.29
CA VAL A 192 13.50 -5.22 4.10
C VAL A 192 12.06 -5.65 4.41
N ASN A 193 11.76 -5.99 5.68
CA ASN A 193 10.43 -6.45 6.10
C ASN A 193 9.46 -5.29 6.34
N ARG A 194 9.95 -4.07 6.49
CA ARG A 194 9.08 -2.89 6.57
C ARG A 194 8.32 -2.70 5.25
N ARG A 195 7.14 -2.12 5.35
CA ARG A 195 6.27 -1.86 4.20
C ARG A 195 5.87 -0.40 4.17
N LEU A 196 6.00 0.21 3.01
CA LEU A 196 5.44 1.51 2.73
C LEU A 196 4.01 1.34 2.19
N GLY A 197 3.07 2.09 2.75
CA GLY A 197 1.67 2.08 2.32
C GLY A 197 0.94 3.31 2.86
N CYS A 198 -0.29 3.53 2.40
CA CYS A 198 -1.13 4.61 2.90
C CYS A 198 -1.38 4.47 4.41
N ILE A 199 -1.27 5.56 5.16
CA ILE A 199 -1.49 5.57 6.61
C ILE A 199 -2.92 5.13 6.93
N GLY A 200 -3.03 4.08 7.79
CA GLY A 200 -4.33 3.55 8.19
C GLY A 200 -5.07 2.74 7.11
N CYS A 201 -4.38 2.27 6.08
CA CYS A 201 -4.96 1.48 5.00
C CYS A 201 -5.79 0.29 5.52
N PRO A 202 -7.06 0.12 5.14
CA PRO A 202 -7.90 -0.98 5.62
C PRO A 202 -7.40 -2.37 5.19
N LEU A 203 -6.51 -2.45 4.20
CA LEU A 203 -5.87 -3.70 3.80
C LEU A 203 -4.67 -4.09 4.66
N ALA A 204 -4.10 -3.13 5.40
CA ALA A 204 -3.03 -3.40 6.34
C ALA A 204 -3.55 -4.23 7.53
N SER A 205 -2.65 -4.98 8.18
CA SER A 205 -2.98 -5.65 9.42
C SER A 205 -3.35 -4.63 10.51
N ARG A 206 -4.14 -5.03 11.49
CA ARG A 206 -4.50 -4.18 12.62
C ARG A 206 -3.25 -3.63 13.32
N LYS A 207 -2.26 -4.50 13.58
CA LYS A 207 -0.98 -4.10 14.17
C LYS A 207 -0.30 -2.98 13.36
N ASN A 208 -0.22 -3.13 12.05
CA ASN A 208 0.40 -2.11 11.19
C ASN A 208 -0.39 -0.81 11.19
N ARG A 209 -1.72 -0.85 11.16
CA ARG A 209 -2.57 0.35 11.24
C ARG A 209 -2.39 1.11 12.55
N ILE A 210 -2.28 0.38 13.68
CA ILE A 210 -1.98 1.00 14.98
C ILE A 210 -0.59 1.65 14.95
N THR A 211 0.42 0.97 14.40
CA THR A 211 1.77 1.53 14.24
C THR A 211 1.75 2.78 13.35
N ASP A 212 1.07 2.72 12.20
CA ASP A 212 0.92 3.86 11.30
C ASP A 212 0.40 5.11 12.03
N TYR A 213 -0.64 4.95 12.85
CA TYR A 213 -1.24 6.06 13.57
C TYR A 213 -0.39 6.53 14.76
N LYS A 214 0.35 5.64 15.43
CA LYS A 214 1.32 6.03 16.46
C LYS A 214 2.48 6.86 15.88
N GLU A 215 2.93 6.50 14.69
CA GLU A 215 3.98 7.25 13.97
C GLU A 215 3.43 8.54 13.32
N ASN A 216 2.12 8.60 13.03
CA ASN A 216 1.47 9.72 12.33
C ASN A 216 0.18 10.18 13.06
N PRO A 217 0.25 10.63 14.32
CA PRO A 217 -0.93 10.93 15.13
C PRO A 217 -1.78 12.08 14.55
N LYS A 218 -1.15 13.07 13.91
CA LYS A 218 -1.86 14.16 13.22
C LYS A 218 -2.74 13.66 12.08
N MET A 219 -2.35 12.57 11.42
CA MET A 219 -3.16 11.96 10.35
C MET A 219 -4.38 11.23 10.93
N LEU A 220 -4.24 10.57 12.09
CA LEU A 220 -5.39 10.00 12.79
C LEU A 220 -6.42 11.09 13.11
N LEU A 221 -6.00 12.20 13.75
CA LEU A 221 -6.90 13.32 14.05
C LEU A 221 -7.60 13.87 12.80
N ALA A 222 -6.85 14.04 11.71
CA ALA A 222 -7.42 14.55 10.47
C ALA A 222 -8.45 13.60 9.86
N GLN A 223 -8.20 12.28 9.93
CA GLN A 223 -9.15 11.27 9.46
C GLN A 223 -10.37 11.16 10.36
N VAL A 224 -10.21 11.22 11.69
CA VAL A 224 -11.32 11.26 12.65
C VAL A 224 -12.21 12.46 12.36
N LYS A 225 -11.62 13.66 12.23
CA LYS A 225 -12.37 14.87 11.91
C LYS A 225 -13.13 14.75 10.58
N ALA A 226 -12.46 14.25 9.54
CA ALA A 226 -13.11 14.08 8.23
C ALA A 226 -14.28 13.09 8.27
N LEU A 227 -14.17 12.02 9.08
CA LEU A 227 -15.25 11.06 9.28
C LEU A 227 -16.38 11.66 10.12
N GLN A 228 -16.07 12.47 11.15
CA GLN A 228 -17.08 13.16 11.93
C GLN A 228 -17.88 14.13 11.04
N ASP A 229 -17.19 14.95 10.23
CA ASP A 229 -17.83 15.84 9.26
C ASP A 229 -18.79 15.07 8.31
N TYR A 230 -18.43 13.84 7.91
CA TYR A 230 -19.30 12.97 7.12
C TYR A 230 -20.52 12.50 7.92
N TYR A 231 -20.35 12.06 9.16
CA TYR A 231 -21.45 11.59 10.01
C TYR A 231 -22.44 12.71 10.30
N ASP A 232 -21.95 13.88 10.71
CA ASP A 232 -22.78 15.05 11.03
C ASP A 232 -23.63 15.47 9.84
N LYS A 233 -23.03 15.52 8.65
CA LYS A 233 -23.73 15.83 7.40
C LYS A 233 -24.81 14.79 7.07
N ARG A 234 -24.53 13.50 7.27
CA ARG A 234 -25.50 12.42 6.98
C ARG A 234 -26.66 12.44 7.94
N ILE A 235 -26.39 12.60 9.23
CA ILE A 235 -27.41 12.67 10.29
C ILE A 235 -28.28 13.90 10.06
N ALA A 236 -27.70 15.07 9.81
CA ALA A 236 -28.45 16.30 9.54
C ALA A 236 -29.38 16.20 8.30
N ALA A 237 -28.98 15.36 7.32
CA ALA A 237 -29.80 15.08 6.14
C ALA A 237 -30.82 13.94 6.34
N GLY A 238 -30.99 13.44 7.56
CA GLY A 238 -31.90 12.34 7.88
C GLY A 238 -31.45 10.96 7.41
N PHE A 239 -30.19 10.81 7.04
CA PHE A 239 -29.63 9.50 6.62
C PHE A 239 -28.91 8.83 7.78
N SER A 240 -29.21 7.56 8.00
CA SER A 240 -28.47 6.69 8.90
C SER A 240 -27.91 5.46 8.15
N SER A 241 -26.90 4.83 8.73
CA SER A 241 -26.38 3.54 8.30
C SER A 241 -26.05 2.71 9.53
N GLU A 242 -26.00 1.38 9.39
CA GLU A 242 -25.64 0.49 10.48
C GLU A 242 -24.32 0.92 11.17
N THR A 243 -23.34 1.39 10.40
CA THR A 243 -22.07 1.89 10.94
C THR A 243 -22.25 3.15 11.79
N ILE A 244 -23.05 4.12 11.32
CA ILE A 244 -23.32 5.36 12.05
C ILE A 244 -24.08 5.04 13.36
N GLU A 245 -25.10 4.20 13.28
CA GLU A 245 -25.92 3.78 14.44
C GLU A 245 -25.07 3.03 15.48
N THR A 246 -24.28 2.04 15.04
CA THR A 246 -23.43 1.25 15.93
C THR A 246 -22.36 2.11 16.61
N CYS A 247 -21.88 3.15 15.94
CA CYS A 247 -20.90 4.10 16.52
C CYS A 247 -21.58 5.29 17.24
N GLY A 248 -22.90 5.35 17.31
CA GLY A 248 -23.63 6.48 17.92
C GLY A 248 -23.29 7.84 17.26
N GLY A 249 -22.99 7.84 15.96
CA GLY A 249 -22.55 9.05 15.24
C GLY A 249 -21.16 9.56 15.63
N ASN A 250 -20.38 8.79 16.37
CA ASN A 250 -19.06 9.18 16.88
C ASN A 250 -17.94 8.55 16.04
N ALA A 251 -17.12 9.37 15.38
CA ALA A 251 -16.00 8.90 14.58
C ALA A 251 -14.90 8.21 15.41
N TRP A 252 -14.68 8.62 16.66
CA TRP A 252 -13.72 7.94 17.54
C TRP A 252 -14.13 6.49 17.80
N ALA A 253 -15.44 6.24 17.97
CA ALA A 253 -15.97 4.89 18.14
C ALA A 253 -15.70 4.00 16.92
N TYR A 254 -15.79 4.55 15.70
CA TYR A 254 -15.40 3.83 14.49
C TYR A 254 -13.91 3.43 14.48
N PHE A 255 -13.02 4.37 14.80
CA PHE A 255 -11.58 4.08 14.83
C PHE A 255 -11.25 3.10 15.95
N TYR A 256 -11.84 3.24 17.14
CA TYR A 256 -11.70 2.28 18.23
C TYR A 256 -12.11 0.88 17.79
N ALA A 257 -13.33 0.74 17.24
CA ALA A 257 -13.85 -0.53 16.77
C ALA A 257 -12.96 -1.20 15.71
N THR A 258 -12.55 -0.43 14.71
CA THR A 258 -11.77 -0.99 13.58
C THR A 258 -10.29 -1.22 13.90
N LEU A 259 -9.72 -0.58 14.91
CA LEU A 259 -8.33 -0.77 15.34
C LEU A 259 -8.19 -1.86 16.41
N PHE A 260 -9.16 -2.00 17.30
CA PHE A 260 -9.07 -2.97 18.41
C PHE A 260 -9.90 -4.23 18.20
N TYR A 261 -10.95 -4.18 17.35
CA TYR A 261 -11.87 -5.31 17.11
C TYR A 261 -12.01 -5.75 15.65
N ASP A 262 -11.24 -5.20 14.72
CA ASP A 262 -11.23 -5.47 13.27
C ASP A 262 -12.47 -4.99 12.49
N SER A 263 -13.61 -4.79 13.12
CA SER A 263 -14.80 -4.27 12.45
C SER A 263 -15.80 -3.68 13.45
N VAL A 264 -16.62 -2.76 12.97
CA VAL A 264 -17.72 -2.18 13.75
C VAL A 264 -18.75 -3.25 14.12
N ALA A 265 -19.08 -4.16 13.21
CA ALA A 265 -20.06 -5.22 13.47
C ALA A 265 -19.68 -6.15 14.65
N LYS A 266 -18.39 -6.41 14.86
CA LYS A 266 -17.92 -7.25 15.98
C LYS A 266 -18.03 -6.57 17.35
N VAL A 267 -18.34 -5.30 17.37
CA VAL A 267 -18.38 -4.48 18.59
C VAL A 267 -19.84 -4.13 18.97
N LYS A 268 -20.80 -4.37 18.06
CA LYS A 268 -22.21 -4.03 18.26
C LYS A 268 -22.73 -4.46 19.64
N ASP A 269 -22.46 -5.68 20.07
CA ASP A 269 -22.91 -6.21 21.36
C ASP A 269 -22.08 -5.71 22.57
N LYS A 270 -20.86 -5.21 22.34
CA LYS A 270 -19.94 -4.73 23.36
C LYS A 270 -19.92 -3.22 23.51
N CYS A 271 -20.07 -2.49 22.41
CA CYS A 271 -20.09 -1.02 22.44
C CYS A 271 -21.37 -0.44 23.01
N THR A 272 -22.50 -1.13 22.94
CA THR A 272 -23.75 -0.67 23.57
C THR A 272 -23.61 -0.56 25.09
N ASN A 273 -22.79 -1.41 25.70
CA ASN A 273 -22.52 -1.35 27.14
C ASN A 273 -21.28 -0.51 27.53
N LEU A 274 -20.33 -0.30 26.58
CA LEU A 274 -19.08 0.46 26.82
C LEU A 274 -19.24 1.96 26.50
N LEU A 275 -20.20 2.34 25.64
CA LEU A 275 -20.36 3.74 25.21
C LEU A 275 -20.94 4.65 26.31
N PHE A 276 -21.56 4.10 27.34
CA PHE A 276 -22.19 4.90 28.41
C PHE A 276 -21.26 5.24 29.57
N ASP A 277 -20.19 4.43 29.81
CA ASP A 277 -19.27 4.60 30.96
C ASP A 277 -17.80 4.81 30.55
N PHE A 278 -17.51 4.90 29.24
CA PHE A 278 -16.13 4.93 28.76
C PHE A 278 -15.93 6.06 27.75
N ASP A 279 -15.10 7.04 28.13
CA ASP A 279 -14.70 8.11 27.20
C ASP A 279 -13.71 7.58 26.16
N ILE A 280 -14.28 7.14 25.02
CA ILE A 280 -13.51 6.59 23.89
C ILE A 280 -12.53 7.62 23.34
N GLU A 281 -12.91 8.90 23.26
CA GLU A 281 -12.02 9.94 22.74
C GLU A 281 -10.83 10.14 23.66
N ALA A 282 -11.06 10.29 24.97
CA ALA A 282 -9.99 10.43 25.94
C ALA A 282 -9.04 9.22 25.92
N TYR A 283 -9.59 7.99 25.87
CA TYR A 283 -8.80 6.78 25.73
C TYR A 283 -7.95 6.75 24.46
N MET A 284 -8.55 7.08 23.32
CA MET A 284 -7.86 7.06 22.03
C MET A 284 -6.75 8.13 21.96
N ARG A 285 -7.03 9.32 22.52
CA ARG A 285 -6.04 10.39 22.59
C ARG A 285 -4.83 9.98 23.45
N ASP A 286 -5.08 9.42 24.60
CA ASP A 286 -4.01 8.91 25.47
C ASP A 286 -3.21 7.77 24.80
N TYR A 287 -3.92 6.80 24.23
CA TYR A 287 -3.29 5.64 23.58
C TYR A 287 -2.37 6.03 22.40
N PHE A 288 -2.75 7.03 21.61
CA PHE A 288 -1.98 7.53 20.46
C PHE A 288 -1.13 8.77 20.80
N LYS A 289 -1.19 9.27 22.03
CA LYS A 289 -0.46 10.45 22.53
C LYS A 289 -0.72 11.71 21.68
N ILE A 290 -1.97 12.08 21.54
CA ILE A 290 -2.49 13.20 20.76
C ILE A 290 -3.40 14.14 21.57
#